data_121469d5088bf8f97fd6a095284b1216
#
_entry.id   121469d5088bf8f97fd6a095284b1216
#
_cell.length_a   1.000
_cell.length_b   1.000
_cell.length_c   1.000
_cell.angle_alpha   90.00
_cell.angle_beta   90.00
_cell.angle_gamma   90.00
#
_symmetry.space_group_name_H-M   'P 1'
#
loop_
_entity.id
_entity.type
_entity.pdbx_description
1 polymer ?
#
loop_
_entity_poly.entity_id
_entity_poly.type
_entity_poly.pdbx_seq_one_letter_code
_entity_poly.pdbx_strand_id
1 'polypeptide(L)'
;MKRTGLNIICSLLLAGGMCACTATPKQTEEIKWSERMAQSEMQRFPEPWMIEKAKKPRWGYTHGLVVKSMLEEWKHTGDTAYYNYAKIYADSLIDTDGKIKTMKYLSFNIDNINAGKILFDFYEKTGDGRYKVAMDTLRKQLAEQPRTSEGGFWHKLVYPHQMWLDGIFMASPYLAQYGNVFKDTTVNADIVNQIKLIARKTYDPKTGLFYHGWDESKTQNWANKETGCSPNFWSRSIGWYAAAVVDVLDYMPAQFEGRDSIMTIINTLAEGIVKYQEPETEVWWQVTDQNNRKGNYLESSASSLFVYFLCKAVNKGYIPVEYKAAAERGFNAVSYTHLRAHETRSNL
;
A
#
# COMPACT_ATOMS: atom_id res chain seq x y z
N MET A 1 -17.62 41.70 81.02
CA MET A 1 -16.75 42.89 81.40
C MET A 1 -16.01 43.36 80.16
N LYS A 2 -16.30 44.61 79.83
CA LYS A 2 -15.40 45.65 79.20
C LYS A 2 -14.70 45.25 77.89
N ARG A 3 -15.11 45.82 76.72
CA ARG A 3 -14.72 47.11 76.12
C ARG A 3 -13.28 47.01 75.62
N THR A 4 -12.91 47.37 74.42
CA THR A 4 -13.02 48.56 73.54
C THR A 4 -12.39 48.19 72.24
N GLY A 5 -12.82 48.46 71.06
CA GLY A 5 -13.17 49.68 70.40
C GLY A 5 -11.93 50.40 69.84
N LEU A 6 -11.64 50.33 68.52
CA LEU A 6 -11.09 51.53 67.85
C LEU A 6 -11.24 51.31 66.28
N ASN A 7 -11.98 52.26 65.70
CA ASN A 7 -12.04 52.53 64.28
C ASN A 7 -10.70 53.21 63.83
N ILE A 8 -10.23 52.90 62.64
CA ILE A 8 -9.50 53.83 61.80
C ILE A 8 -9.78 53.61 60.32
N ILE A 9 -10.15 54.60 59.70
CA ILE A 9 -10.64 55.03 58.42
C ILE A 9 -9.60 54.84 57.29
N CYS A 10 -10.13 54.55 56.09
CA CYS A 10 -9.74 54.93 54.73
C CYS A 10 -8.31 54.68 54.24
N SER A 11 -8.20 53.95 53.19
CA SER A 11 -7.72 54.48 51.90
C SER A 11 -8.05 53.55 50.73
N LEU A 12 -8.91 54.03 49.85
CA LEU A 12 -9.13 53.48 48.50
C LEU A 12 -7.81 53.59 47.74
N LEU A 13 -7.28 52.46 47.28
CA LEU A 13 -6.37 52.42 46.15
C LEU A 13 -6.96 51.45 45.13
N LEU A 14 -7.54 51.99 44.06
CA LEU A 14 -7.84 51.32 42.82
C LEU A 14 -6.52 50.79 42.20
N ALA A 15 -6.25 49.49 42.34
CA ALA A 15 -5.29 48.78 41.49
C ALA A 15 -6.10 48.05 40.43
N GLY A 16 -6.19 48.68 39.26
CA GLY A 16 -6.72 48.00 38.06
C GLY A 16 -5.84 46.83 37.70
N GLY A 17 -6.27 45.61 38.08
CA GLY A 17 -5.67 44.40 37.61
C GLY A 17 -6.05 44.21 36.14
N MET A 18 -5.15 44.53 35.22
CA MET A 18 -5.20 44.02 33.88
C MET A 18 -5.04 42.48 33.96
N CYS A 19 -6.19 41.78 33.87
CA CYS A 19 -6.17 40.36 33.54
C CYS A 19 -5.63 40.23 32.14
N ALA A 20 -4.30 40.11 32.00
CA ALA A 20 -3.71 39.63 30.76
C ALA A 20 -4.15 38.17 30.59
N CYS A 21 -5.20 37.97 29.81
CA CYS A 21 -5.49 36.64 29.22
C CYS A 21 -4.26 36.29 28.38
N THR A 22 -3.30 35.61 28.99
CA THR A 22 -2.31 34.84 28.22
C THR A 22 -3.04 33.72 27.57
N ALA A 23 -3.51 33.96 26.34
CA ALA A 23 -3.92 32.88 25.47
C ALA A 23 -2.72 31.95 25.33
N THR A 24 -2.78 30.78 25.95
CA THR A 24 -1.85 29.69 25.70
C THR A 24 -1.85 29.50 24.19
N PRO A 25 -0.71 29.58 23.51
CA PRO A 25 -0.70 29.29 22.08
C PRO A 25 -1.28 27.90 21.95
N LYS A 26 -2.38 27.75 21.18
CA LYS A 26 -2.84 26.46 20.73
C LYS A 26 -1.64 25.80 20.09
N GLN A 27 -1.13 24.76 20.72
CA GLN A 27 -0.14 23.89 20.12
C GLN A 27 -0.79 23.41 18.83
N THR A 28 -0.36 23.95 17.70
CA THR A 28 -0.79 23.44 16.39
C THR A 28 -0.32 22.01 16.35
N GLU A 29 -1.26 21.07 16.44
CA GLU A 29 -0.98 19.65 16.31
C GLU A 29 -0.24 19.49 14.98
N GLU A 30 0.96 18.93 15.02
CA GLU A 30 1.75 18.74 13.81
C GLU A 30 1.02 17.74 12.92
N ILE A 31 0.62 18.17 11.71
CA ILE A 31 -0.10 17.33 10.77
C ILE A 31 0.76 16.11 10.43
N LYS A 32 0.19 14.92 10.56
CA LYS A 32 0.88 13.65 10.28
C LYS A 32 1.34 13.56 8.83
N TRP A 33 2.41 12.84 8.57
CA TRP A 33 2.93 12.65 7.22
C TRP A 33 1.92 12.05 6.24
N SER A 34 1.07 11.14 6.69
CA SER A 34 -0.01 10.56 5.87
C SER A 34 -1.01 11.62 5.42
N GLU A 35 -1.48 12.47 6.33
CA GLU A 35 -2.41 13.56 6.03
C GLU A 35 -1.75 14.60 5.10
N ARG A 36 -0.49 14.98 5.37
CA ARG A 36 0.25 15.91 4.50
C ARG A 36 0.37 15.39 3.08
N MET A 37 0.69 14.08 2.93
CA MET A 37 0.79 13.46 1.61
C MET A 37 -0.57 13.41 0.92
N ALA A 38 -1.62 13.01 1.63
CA ALA A 38 -2.98 12.95 1.09
C ALA A 38 -3.46 14.34 0.64
N GLN A 39 -3.29 15.37 1.46
CA GLN A 39 -3.66 16.75 1.13
C GLN A 39 -2.86 17.29 -0.07
N SER A 40 -1.55 17.02 -0.12
CA SER A 40 -0.70 17.39 -1.25
C SER A 40 -1.15 16.72 -2.55
N GLU A 41 -1.53 15.45 -2.50
CA GLU A 41 -2.01 14.73 -3.68
C GLU A 41 -3.37 15.26 -4.16
N MET A 42 -4.30 15.53 -3.25
CA MET A 42 -5.60 16.14 -3.58
C MET A 42 -5.45 17.56 -4.16
N GLN A 43 -4.49 18.33 -3.67
CA GLN A 43 -4.19 19.67 -4.21
C GLN A 43 -3.60 19.59 -5.63
N ARG A 44 -2.71 18.64 -5.87
CA ARG A 44 -2.07 18.44 -7.20
C ARG A 44 -3.02 17.85 -8.23
N PHE A 45 -3.94 17.03 -7.80
CA PHE A 45 -4.93 16.34 -8.61
C PHE A 45 -6.32 16.53 -8.01
N PRO A 46 -6.96 17.70 -8.23
CA PRO A 46 -8.29 18.00 -7.67
C PRO A 46 -9.34 16.95 -8.01
N GLU A 47 -9.22 16.30 -9.15
CA GLU A 47 -10.01 15.14 -9.54
C GLU A 47 -9.15 13.87 -9.48
N PRO A 48 -9.54 12.83 -8.75
CA PRO A 48 -8.70 11.65 -8.51
C PRO A 48 -8.32 10.86 -9.77
N TRP A 49 -9.08 11.03 -10.85
CA TRP A 49 -8.72 10.44 -12.14
C TRP A 49 -7.55 11.15 -12.83
N MET A 50 -7.17 12.36 -12.38
CA MET A 50 -6.01 13.11 -12.90
C MET A 50 -4.67 12.58 -12.42
N ILE A 51 -4.65 11.69 -11.42
CA ILE A 51 -3.44 11.00 -10.95
C ILE A 51 -2.64 10.48 -12.15
N GLU A 52 -1.32 10.52 -12.08
CA GLU A 52 -0.40 10.26 -13.21
C GLU A 52 -0.58 11.23 -14.38
N LYS A 53 -1.13 12.42 -14.15
CA LYS A 53 -1.43 13.42 -15.20
C LYS A 53 -2.35 12.85 -16.30
N ALA A 54 -3.24 11.93 -15.92
CA ALA A 54 -4.22 11.36 -16.85
C ALA A 54 -5.15 12.47 -17.38
N LYS A 55 -5.49 12.41 -18.67
CA LYS A 55 -6.34 13.40 -19.33
C LYS A 55 -7.83 13.01 -19.36
N LYS A 56 -8.15 11.82 -18.91
CA LYS A 56 -9.50 11.27 -18.82
C LYS A 56 -9.55 10.15 -17.79
N PRO A 57 -10.71 9.89 -17.17
CA PRO A 57 -10.87 8.78 -16.25
C PRO A 57 -10.46 7.45 -16.87
N ARG A 58 -9.69 6.67 -16.12
CA ARG A 58 -9.30 5.30 -16.49
C ARG A 58 -9.23 4.40 -15.27
N TRP A 59 -9.66 3.17 -15.43
CA TRP A 59 -9.47 2.12 -14.43
C TRP A 59 -8.03 1.64 -14.47
N GLY A 60 -7.32 1.75 -13.36
CA GLY A 60 -5.90 1.37 -13.34
C GLY A 60 -5.35 1.19 -11.93
N TYR A 61 -4.27 0.40 -11.82
CA TYR A 61 -3.72 0.00 -10.52
C TYR A 61 -3.16 1.18 -9.71
N THR A 62 -2.50 2.15 -10.36
CA THR A 62 -1.91 3.31 -9.68
C THR A 62 -3.00 4.18 -9.04
N HIS A 63 -4.08 4.46 -9.80
CA HIS A 63 -5.24 5.17 -9.26
C HIS A 63 -5.85 4.39 -8.09
N GLY A 64 -6.04 3.08 -8.25
CA GLY A 64 -6.56 2.22 -7.20
C GLY A 64 -5.71 2.25 -5.94
N LEU A 65 -4.38 2.29 -6.06
CA LEU A 65 -3.47 2.39 -4.93
C LEU A 65 -3.64 3.71 -4.17
N VAL A 66 -3.58 4.84 -4.89
CA VAL A 66 -3.70 6.19 -4.28
C VAL A 66 -5.09 6.38 -3.68
N VAL A 67 -6.15 6.01 -4.41
CA VAL A 67 -7.53 6.12 -3.91
C VAL A 67 -7.76 5.22 -2.69
N LYS A 68 -7.15 4.02 -2.66
CA LYS A 68 -7.20 3.15 -1.48
C LYS A 68 -6.50 3.78 -0.28
N SER A 69 -5.37 4.45 -0.48
CA SER A 69 -4.70 5.16 0.62
C SER A 69 -5.53 6.31 1.20
N MET A 70 -6.30 7.02 0.36
CA MET A 70 -7.27 8.02 0.84
C MET A 70 -8.39 7.39 1.69
N LEU A 71 -8.86 6.19 1.32
CA LEU A 71 -9.84 5.47 2.13
C LEU A 71 -9.26 5.00 3.48
N GLU A 72 -8.00 4.60 3.52
CA GLU A 72 -7.33 4.27 4.79
C GLU A 72 -7.13 5.52 5.66
N GLU A 73 -6.79 6.67 5.04
CA GLU A 73 -6.69 7.94 5.76
C GLU A 73 -8.06 8.39 6.33
N TRP A 74 -9.13 8.24 5.56
CA TRP A 74 -10.49 8.46 6.07
C TRP A 74 -10.81 7.57 7.29
N LYS A 75 -10.48 6.28 7.24
CA LYS A 75 -10.71 5.36 8.36
C LYS A 75 -9.92 5.76 9.61
N HIS A 76 -8.72 6.29 9.40
CA HIS A 76 -7.82 6.69 10.48
C HIS A 76 -8.23 8.02 11.12
N THR A 77 -8.61 9.01 10.33
CA THR A 77 -8.91 10.38 10.79
C THR A 77 -10.39 10.66 11.00
N GLY A 78 -11.27 9.92 10.31
CA GLY A 78 -12.69 10.23 10.23
C GLY A 78 -13.04 11.38 9.26
N ASP A 79 -12.04 12.03 8.64
CA ASP A 79 -12.28 13.14 7.71
C ASP A 79 -12.89 12.62 6.40
N THR A 80 -14.14 13.00 6.17
CA THR A 80 -14.91 12.59 4.99
C THR A 80 -14.41 13.19 3.68
N ALA A 81 -13.53 14.20 3.70
CA ALA A 81 -12.94 14.75 2.49
C ALA A 81 -12.19 13.66 1.71
N TYR A 82 -11.43 12.81 2.39
CA TYR A 82 -10.70 11.70 1.78
C TYR A 82 -11.65 10.66 1.17
N TYR A 83 -12.74 10.31 1.88
CA TYR A 83 -13.76 9.40 1.36
C TYR A 83 -14.43 9.96 0.10
N ASN A 84 -14.82 11.24 0.14
CA ASN A 84 -15.49 11.88 -0.98
C ASN A 84 -14.58 11.96 -2.21
N TYR A 85 -13.30 12.30 -2.00
CA TYR A 85 -12.31 12.29 -3.07
C TYR A 85 -12.18 10.89 -3.70
N ALA A 86 -12.05 9.86 -2.89
CA ALA A 86 -12.00 8.47 -3.36
C ALA A 86 -13.27 8.06 -4.11
N LYS A 87 -14.45 8.50 -3.63
CA LYS A 87 -15.75 8.17 -4.24
C LYS A 87 -15.92 8.76 -5.64
N ILE A 88 -15.41 9.96 -5.88
CA ILE A 88 -15.42 10.58 -7.22
C ILE A 88 -14.77 9.64 -8.26
N TYR A 89 -13.64 9.00 -7.91
CA TYR A 89 -13.00 8.05 -8.82
C TYR A 89 -13.88 6.84 -9.13
N ALA A 90 -14.45 6.22 -8.11
CA ALA A 90 -15.30 5.05 -8.28
C ALA A 90 -16.55 5.39 -9.12
N ASP A 91 -17.26 6.47 -8.78
CA ASP A 91 -18.49 6.89 -9.49
C ASP A 91 -18.23 7.32 -10.93
N SER A 92 -17.05 7.86 -11.23
CA SER A 92 -16.68 8.21 -12.62
C SER A 92 -16.51 6.96 -13.51
N LEU A 93 -16.20 5.81 -12.92
CA LEU A 93 -15.81 4.60 -13.63
C LEU A 93 -16.76 3.41 -13.46
N ILE A 94 -17.62 3.39 -12.44
CA ILE A 94 -18.66 2.37 -12.28
C ILE A 94 -19.99 2.95 -12.78
N ASP A 95 -20.56 2.37 -13.81
CA ASP A 95 -21.86 2.82 -14.36
C ASP A 95 -23.06 2.32 -13.54
N THR A 96 -24.26 2.65 -13.98
CA THR A 96 -25.52 2.29 -13.30
C THR A 96 -25.74 0.78 -13.18
N ASP A 97 -25.17 0.00 -14.09
CA ASP A 97 -25.29 -1.46 -14.13
C ASP A 97 -24.12 -2.17 -13.43
N GLY A 98 -23.19 -1.40 -12.82
CA GLY A 98 -22.00 -1.91 -12.15
C GLY A 98 -20.86 -2.28 -13.10
N LYS A 99 -20.94 -1.91 -14.38
CA LYS A 99 -19.86 -2.17 -15.33
C LYS A 99 -18.71 -1.21 -15.09
N ILE A 100 -17.49 -1.75 -15.11
CA ILE A 100 -16.27 -0.95 -15.01
C ILE A 100 -15.95 -0.36 -16.38
N LYS A 101 -16.16 0.95 -16.53
CA LYS A 101 -15.77 1.69 -17.73
C LYS A 101 -14.27 1.58 -17.96
N THR A 102 -13.83 1.58 -19.20
CA THR A 102 -12.40 1.50 -19.60
C THR A 102 -11.68 0.22 -19.29
N MET A 103 -12.23 -0.69 -18.49
CA MET A 103 -11.67 -2.02 -18.27
C MET A 103 -11.91 -2.92 -19.50
N LYS A 104 -10.83 -3.54 -19.99
CA LYS A 104 -10.90 -4.53 -21.05
C LYS A 104 -10.84 -5.93 -20.43
N TYR A 105 -12.00 -6.54 -20.16
CA TYR A 105 -12.10 -7.84 -19.49
C TYR A 105 -11.23 -8.91 -20.14
N LEU A 106 -11.36 -9.11 -21.45
CA LEU A 106 -10.64 -10.16 -22.22
C LEU A 106 -9.13 -9.91 -22.36
N SER A 107 -8.62 -8.77 -21.86
CA SER A 107 -7.16 -8.57 -21.78
C SER A 107 -6.52 -9.41 -20.67
N PHE A 108 -7.31 -9.94 -19.77
CA PHE A 108 -6.86 -10.68 -18.59
C PHE A 108 -5.66 -10.02 -17.92
N ASN A 109 -5.77 -8.70 -17.77
CA ASN A 109 -4.72 -7.90 -17.12
C ASN A 109 -4.95 -7.87 -15.61
N ILE A 110 -4.06 -8.51 -14.86
CA ILE A 110 -4.15 -8.58 -13.39
C ILE A 110 -4.05 -7.19 -12.75
N ASP A 111 -3.35 -6.22 -13.36
CA ASP A 111 -3.26 -4.86 -12.82
C ASP A 111 -4.63 -4.22 -12.61
N ASN A 112 -5.62 -4.58 -13.44
CA ASN A 112 -6.99 -4.07 -13.31
C ASN A 112 -7.67 -4.48 -12.00
N ILE A 113 -7.23 -5.56 -11.38
CA ILE A 113 -7.82 -6.10 -10.15
C ILE A 113 -7.51 -5.19 -8.96
N ASN A 114 -6.32 -4.59 -8.92
CA ASN A 114 -5.89 -3.79 -7.78
C ASN A 114 -6.85 -2.65 -7.44
N ALA A 115 -7.37 -1.95 -8.44
CA ALA A 115 -8.32 -0.87 -8.21
C ALA A 115 -9.65 -1.36 -7.60
N GLY A 116 -9.98 -2.63 -7.76
CA GLY A 116 -11.16 -3.24 -7.15
C GLY A 116 -11.16 -3.25 -5.63
N LYS A 117 -10.01 -3.13 -4.99
CA LYS A 117 -9.89 -3.09 -3.51
C LYS A 117 -10.66 -1.91 -2.89
N ILE A 118 -10.85 -0.81 -3.62
CA ILE A 118 -11.61 0.35 -3.13
C ILE A 118 -13.11 0.08 -3.04
N LEU A 119 -13.62 -0.86 -3.86
CA LEU A 119 -15.05 -1.10 -3.98
C LEU A 119 -15.65 -1.74 -2.72
N PHE A 120 -14.83 -2.46 -1.94
CA PHE A 120 -15.28 -3.04 -0.67
C PHE A 120 -15.70 -1.95 0.33
N ASP A 121 -14.90 -0.89 0.47
CA ASP A 121 -15.19 0.21 1.39
C ASP A 121 -16.47 0.95 0.99
N PHE A 122 -16.70 1.15 -0.31
CA PHE A 122 -17.93 1.78 -0.80
C PHE A 122 -19.15 0.89 -0.64
N TYR A 123 -19.01 -0.41 -0.95
CA TYR A 123 -20.10 -1.36 -0.77
C TYR A 123 -20.51 -1.49 0.71
N GLU A 124 -19.54 -1.62 1.61
CA GLU A 124 -19.78 -1.68 3.05
C GLU A 124 -20.48 -0.42 3.57
N LYS A 125 -20.03 0.76 3.14
CA LYS A 125 -20.56 2.06 3.58
C LYS A 125 -21.95 2.35 3.05
N THR A 126 -22.25 1.94 1.82
CA THR A 126 -23.46 2.41 1.10
C THR A 126 -24.48 1.31 0.81
N GLY A 127 -24.09 0.04 0.79
CA GLY A 127 -24.92 -1.08 0.31
C GLY A 127 -25.21 -1.04 -1.20
N ASP A 128 -24.56 -0.15 -1.97
CA ASP A 128 -24.84 0.01 -3.40
C ASP A 128 -24.40 -1.23 -4.20
N GLY A 129 -25.38 -1.92 -4.77
CA GLY A 129 -25.18 -3.16 -5.52
C GLY A 129 -24.27 -3.01 -6.75
N ARG A 130 -24.13 -1.81 -7.32
CA ARG A 130 -23.22 -1.56 -8.46
C ARG A 130 -21.77 -1.96 -8.13
N TYR A 131 -21.32 -1.64 -6.92
CA TYR A 131 -19.98 -2.02 -6.47
C TYR A 131 -19.81 -3.53 -6.37
N LYS A 132 -20.86 -4.24 -5.91
CA LYS A 132 -20.84 -5.70 -5.88
C LYS A 132 -20.72 -6.30 -7.28
N VAL A 133 -21.50 -5.83 -8.24
CA VAL A 133 -21.43 -6.28 -9.64
C VAL A 133 -20.03 -6.07 -10.22
N ALA A 134 -19.41 -4.91 -9.96
CA ALA A 134 -18.05 -4.64 -10.38
C ALA A 134 -17.03 -5.59 -9.72
N MET A 135 -17.17 -5.85 -8.42
CA MET A 135 -16.33 -6.82 -7.71
C MET A 135 -16.52 -8.24 -8.25
N ASP A 136 -17.75 -8.68 -8.48
CA ASP A 136 -18.03 -10.00 -9.07
C ASP A 136 -17.38 -10.14 -10.45
N THR A 137 -17.37 -9.08 -11.26
CA THR A 137 -16.69 -9.04 -12.57
C THR A 137 -15.19 -9.25 -12.43
N LEU A 138 -14.54 -8.60 -11.48
CA LEU A 138 -13.10 -8.76 -11.21
C LEU A 138 -12.79 -10.17 -10.67
N ARG A 139 -13.64 -10.69 -9.78
CA ARG A 139 -13.52 -12.06 -9.26
C ARG A 139 -13.65 -13.09 -10.39
N LYS A 140 -14.60 -12.87 -11.30
CA LYS A 140 -14.79 -13.74 -12.49
C LYS A 140 -13.57 -13.69 -13.40
N GLN A 141 -12.99 -12.50 -13.66
CA GLN A 141 -11.75 -12.39 -14.44
C GLN A 141 -10.66 -13.28 -13.84
N LEU A 142 -10.45 -13.25 -12.51
CA LEU A 142 -9.43 -14.08 -11.86
C LEU A 142 -9.75 -15.58 -11.91
N ALA A 143 -11.02 -15.98 -11.89
CA ALA A 143 -11.40 -17.38 -12.07
C ALA A 143 -11.06 -17.90 -13.48
N GLU A 144 -11.19 -17.05 -14.48
CA GLU A 144 -10.91 -17.33 -15.88
C GLU A 144 -9.48 -16.95 -16.32
N GLN A 145 -8.66 -16.37 -15.42
CA GLN A 145 -7.30 -15.93 -15.72
C GLN A 145 -6.48 -17.08 -16.29
N PRO A 146 -5.81 -16.90 -17.45
CA PRO A 146 -4.86 -17.89 -17.96
C PRO A 146 -3.79 -18.23 -16.93
N ARG A 147 -3.37 -19.51 -16.90
CA ARG A 147 -2.47 -20.03 -15.87
C ARG A 147 -1.28 -20.77 -16.46
N THR A 148 -0.21 -20.81 -15.71
CA THR A 148 0.91 -21.73 -15.92
C THR A 148 0.49 -23.18 -15.64
N SER A 149 1.30 -24.14 -16.00
CA SER A 149 1.05 -25.57 -15.75
C SER A 149 0.88 -25.91 -14.27
N GLU A 150 1.48 -25.10 -13.37
CA GLU A 150 1.37 -25.25 -11.91
C GLU A 150 0.29 -24.34 -11.31
N GLY A 151 -0.58 -23.74 -12.12
CA GLY A 151 -1.73 -22.96 -11.68
C GLY A 151 -1.46 -21.50 -11.38
N GLY A 152 -0.25 -20.99 -11.62
CA GLY A 152 0.09 -19.57 -11.43
C GLY A 152 -0.60 -18.69 -12.47
N PHE A 153 -1.11 -17.53 -12.05
CA PHE A 153 -1.72 -16.58 -12.97
C PHE A 153 -0.71 -16.00 -13.95
N TRP A 154 -1.02 -16.01 -15.24
CA TRP A 154 -0.30 -15.14 -16.17
C TRP A 154 -0.56 -13.69 -15.78
N HIS A 155 0.49 -12.87 -15.79
CA HIS A 155 0.33 -11.47 -15.39
C HIS A 155 -0.63 -10.71 -16.32
N LYS A 156 -0.59 -11.00 -17.64
CA LYS A 156 -1.51 -10.50 -18.67
C LYS A 156 -1.60 -11.49 -19.81
N LEU A 157 -2.70 -11.47 -20.53
CA LEU A 157 -2.84 -12.32 -21.72
C LEU A 157 -1.72 -12.07 -22.75
N VAL A 158 -1.25 -10.81 -22.88
CA VAL A 158 -0.16 -10.45 -23.81
C VAL A 158 1.23 -10.87 -23.30
N TYR A 159 1.31 -11.40 -22.09
CA TYR A 159 2.53 -11.95 -21.47
C TYR A 159 2.29 -13.41 -21.09
N PRO A 160 2.12 -14.32 -22.09
CA PRO A 160 1.78 -15.69 -21.82
C PRO A 160 2.89 -16.38 -21.01
N HIS A 161 2.47 -17.30 -20.14
CA HIS A 161 3.35 -18.10 -19.27
C HIS A 161 4.16 -17.31 -18.22
N GLN A 162 3.91 -16.00 -18.05
CA GLN A 162 4.70 -15.16 -17.14
C GLN A 162 3.96 -14.88 -15.84
N MET A 163 4.62 -15.17 -14.72
CA MET A 163 4.27 -14.66 -13.40
C MET A 163 5.26 -13.57 -12.99
N TRP A 164 4.72 -12.50 -12.40
CA TRP A 164 5.54 -11.42 -11.82
C TRP A 164 5.17 -11.26 -10.36
N LEU A 165 6.14 -10.89 -9.51
CA LEU A 165 5.90 -10.59 -8.10
C LEU A 165 4.81 -9.53 -7.91
N ASP A 166 4.77 -8.54 -8.80
CA ASP A 166 3.76 -7.48 -8.88
C ASP A 166 2.33 -8.03 -8.92
N GLY A 167 2.13 -9.11 -9.70
CA GLY A 167 0.82 -9.75 -9.86
C GLY A 167 0.24 -10.28 -8.56
N ILE A 168 1.08 -10.66 -7.59
CA ILE A 168 0.62 -11.11 -6.28
C ILE A 168 -0.05 -9.95 -5.54
N PHE A 169 0.53 -8.74 -5.55
CA PHE A 169 -0.08 -7.57 -4.95
C PHE A 169 -1.38 -7.16 -5.64
N MET A 170 -1.39 -7.26 -6.96
CA MET A 170 -2.57 -6.86 -7.73
C MET A 170 -3.78 -7.76 -7.43
N ALA A 171 -3.58 -9.08 -7.34
CA ALA A 171 -4.67 -10.06 -7.25
C ALA A 171 -4.92 -10.61 -5.83
N SER A 172 -3.87 -11.06 -5.11
CA SER A 172 -4.07 -11.90 -3.93
C SER A 172 -4.75 -11.19 -2.76
N PRO A 173 -4.40 -9.94 -2.39
CA PRO A 173 -5.14 -9.22 -1.34
C PRO A 173 -6.60 -8.93 -1.72
N TYR A 174 -6.89 -8.68 -3.01
CA TYR A 174 -8.25 -8.52 -3.48
C TYR A 174 -9.04 -9.82 -3.31
N LEU A 175 -8.49 -10.98 -3.72
CA LEU A 175 -9.13 -12.29 -3.55
C LEU A 175 -9.36 -12.61 -2.07
N ALA A 176 -8.38 -12.33 -1.21
CA ALA A 176 -8.52 -12.58 0.22
C ALA A 176 -9.65 -11.75 0.83
N GLN A 177 -9.73 -10.47 0.48
CA GLN A 177 -10.81 -9.59 0.92
C GLN A 177 -12.17 -10.03 0.36
N TYR A 178 -12.24 -10.41 -0.92
CA TYR A 178 -13.46 -10.94 -1.54
C TYR A 178 -13.93 -12.21 -0.82
N GLY A 179 -13.02 -13.15 -0.61
CA GLY A 179 -13.32 -14.40 0.12
C GLY A 179 -13.83 -14.16 1.54
N ASN A 180 -13.24 -13.19 2.24
CA ASN A 180 -13.68 -12.82 3.59
C ASN A 180 -15.08 -12.18 3.60
N VAL A 181 -15.32 -11.18 2.75
CA VAL A 181 -16.57 -10.41 2.70
C VAL A 181 -17.74 -11.27 2.22
N PHE A 182 -17.54 -12.03 1.15
CA PHE A 182 -18.61 -12.83 0.53
C PHE A 182 -18.60 -14.31 0.92
N LYS A 183 -17.73 -14.69 1.89
CA LYS A 183 -17.62 -16.08 2.39
C LYS A 183 -17.24 -17.10 1.30
N ASP A 184 -16.51 -16.66 0.28
CA ASP A 184 -15.96 -17.53 -0.76
C ASP A 184 -14.62 -18.13 -0.30
N THR A 185 -14.67 -19.25 0.41
CA THR A 185 -13.47 -19.94 0.92
C THR A 185 -12.68 -20.65 -0.16
N THR A 186 -13.23 -20.79 -1.37
CA THR A 186 -12.55 -21.48 -2.50
C THR A 186 -11.31 -20.74 -2.98
N VAL A 187 -11.19 -19.46 -2.68
CA VAL A 187 -10.04 -18.63 -3.06
C VAL A 187 -8.78 -18.90 -2.21
N ASN A 188 -8.91 -19.45 -1.01
CA ASN A 188 -7.80 -19.54 -0.05
C ASN A 188 -6.65 -20.41 -0.57
N ALA A 189 -6.94 -21.59 -1.10
CA ALA A 189 -5.92 -22.48 -1.65
C ALA A 189 -5.22 -21.86 -2.87
N ASP A 190 -5.95 -21.12 -3.69
CA ASP A 190 -5.39 -20.44 -4.86
C ASP A 190 -4.44 -19.31 -4.43
N ILE A 191 -4.84 -18.47 -3.46
CA ILE A 191 -3.98 -17.43 -2.89
C ILE A 191 -2.66 -18.01 -2.39
N VAL A 192 -2.73 -19.08 -1.60
CA VAL A 192 -1.56 -19.79 -1.08
C VAL A 192 -0.68 -20.31 -2.20
N ASN A 193 -1.29 -20.90 -3.24
CA ASN A 193 -0.55 -21.40 -4.41
C ASN A 193 0.16 -20.27 -5.14
N GLN A 194 -0.51 -19.15 -5.44
CA GLN A 194 0.09 -18.00 -6.13
C GLN A 194 1.34 -17.50 -5.38
N ILE A 195 1.21 -17.29 -4.06
CA ILE A 195 2.30 -16.79 -3.20
C ILE A 195 3.47 -17.78 -3.16
N LYS A 196 3.20 -19.06 -2.91
CA LYS A 196 4.24 -20.10 -2.78
C LYS A 196 4.92 -20.41 -4.11
N LEU A 197 4.15 -20.43 -5.19
CA LEU A 197 4.67 -20.79 -6.52
C LEU A 197 5.69 -19.76 -6.97
N ILE A 198 5.34 -18.47 -6.96
CA ILE A 198 6.28 -17.43 -7.40
C ILE A 198 7.51 -17.37 -6.49
N ALA A 199 7.36 -17.53 -5.16
CA ALA A 199 8.49 -17.60 -4.23
C ALA A 199 9.45 -18.72 -4.62
N ARG A 200 8.94 -19.95 -4.80
CA ARG A 200 9.75 -21.11 -5.17
C ARG A 200 10.49 -20.93 -6.49
N LYS A 201 9.85 -20.23 -7.46
CA LYS A 201 10.45 -20.02 -8.80
C LYS A 201 11.46 -18.91 -8.83
N THR A 202 11.33 -17.89 -7.99
CA THR A 202 12.11 -16.66 -8.09
C THR A 202 13.10 -16.43 -6.96
N TYR A 203 13.07 -17.21 -5.90
CA TYR A 203 14.00 -17.08 -4.78
C TYR A 203 15.42 -17.46 -5.17
N ASP A 204 16.37 -16.60 -4.85
CA ASP A 204 17.80 -16.86 -4.96
C ASP A 204 18.46 -17.03 -3.59
N PRO A 205 18.89 -18.25 -3.22
CA PRO A 205 19.47 -18.51 -1.91
C PRO A 205 20.85 -17.86 -1.67
N LYS A 206 21.53 -17.39 -2.74
CA LYS A 206 22.81 -16.71 -2.60
C LYS A 206 22.67 -15.29 -2.09
N THR A 207 21.65 -14.59 -2.59
CA THR A 207 21.37 -13.21 -2.19
C THR A 207 20.34 -13.11 -1.08
N GLY A 208 19.38 -14.03 -1.00
CA GLY A 208 18.21 -13.97 -0.15
C GLY A 208 17.07 -13.14 -0.76
N LEU A 209 17.19 -12.77 -2.05
CA LEU A 209 16.24 -11.95 -2.78
C LEU A 209 15.38 -12.78 -3.74
N PHE A 210 14.38 -12.12 -4.34
CA PHE A 210 13.49 -12.71 -5.31
C PHE A 210 13.61 -11.99 -6.65
N TYR A 211 13.82 -12.75 -7.73
CA TYR A 211 13.75 -12.21 -9.09
C TYR A 211 12.35 -11.69 -9.39
N HIS A 212 12.26 -10.57 -10.08
CA HIS A 212 10.98 -9.88 -10.27
C HIS A 212 9.97 -10.64 -11.11
N GLY A 213 10.41 -11.48 -12.05
CA GLY A 213 9.54 -12.21 -12.96
C GLY A 213 10.06 -13.61 -13.29
N TRP A 214 9.13 -14.48 -13.63
CA TRP A 214 9.38 -15.85 -14.06
C TRP A 214 8.56 -16.16 -15.32
N ASP A 215 9.22 -16.63 -16.35
CA ASP A 215 8.61 -17.17 -17.58
C ASP A 215 8.74 -18.69 -17.58
N GLU A 216 7.61 -19.40 -17.38
CA GLU A 216 7.55 -20.86 -17.40
C GLU A 216 8.07 -21.43 -18.72
N SER A 217 7.77 -20.77 -19.84
CA SER A 217 8.19 -21.21 -21.18
C SER A 217 9.67 -21.00 -21.47
N LYS A 218 10.34 -20.10 -20.70
CA LYS A 218 11.74 -19.70 -20.89
C LYS A 218 12.05 -19.11 -22.28
N THR A 219 11.00 -18.72 -23.01
CA THR A 219 11.15 -18.24 -24.40
C THR A 219 11.43 -16.75 -24.49
N GLN A 220 11.07 -15.98 -23.48
CA GLN A 220 11.31 -14.55 -23.46
C GLN A 220 12.80 -14.22 -23.51
N ASN A 221 13.16 -13.14 -24.21
CA ASN A 221 14.55 -12.73 -24.36
C ASN A 221 15.23 -12.40 -23.02
N TRP A 222 14.47 -11.90 -22.07
CA TRP A 222 14.97 -11.57 -20.74
C TRP A 222 15.06 -12.79 -19.80
N ALA A 223 14.37 -13.89 -20.11
CA ALA A 223 14.31 -15.05 -19.24
C ALA A 223 15.59 -15.88 -19.30
N ASN A 224 16.12 -16.22 -18.13
CA ASN A 224 17.19 -17.21 -18.02
C ASN A 224 16.72 -18.54 -18.60
N LYS A 225 17.53 -19.15 -19.47
CA LYS A 225 17.14 -20.35 -20.23
C LYS A 225 17.05 -21.62 -19.38
N GLU A 226 17.65 -21.62 -18.20
CA GLU A 226 17.59 -22.74 -17.25
C GLU A 226 16.47 -22.54 -16.22
N THR A 227 16.37 -21.36 -15.63
CA THR A 227 15.43 -21.10 -14.52
C THR A 227 14.14 -20.42 -14.95
N GLY A 228 14.13 -19.67 -16.06
CA GLY A 228 13.01 -18.82 -16.49
C GLY A 228 12.97 -17.46 -15.78
N CYS A 229 13.86 -17.20 -14.81
CA CYS A 229 13.85 -15.97 -14.03
C CYS A 229 14.35 -14.77 -14.82
N SER A 230 13.89 -13.59 -14.43
CA SER A 230 14.42 -12.29 -14.87
C SER A 230 15.84 -12.08 -14.37
N PRO A 231 16.64 -11.18 -15.02
CA PRO A 231 18.08 -11.08 -14.72
C PRO A 231 18.41 -10.29 -13.46
N ASN A 232 17.47 -9.54 -12.88
CA ASN A 232 17.74 -8.59 -11.79
C ASN A 232 16.71 -8.69 -10.65
N PHE A 233 17.14 -8.26 -9.46
CA PHE A 233 16.27 -8.09 -8.30
C PHE A 233 15.75 -6.65 -8.27
N TRP A 234 14.57 -6.42 -8.85
CA TRP A 234 13.95 -5.11 -8.89
C TRP A 234 13.21 -4.82 -7.59
N SER A 235 13.71 -3.86 -6.82
CA SER A 235 13.22 -3.57 -5.47
C SER A 235 11.74 -3.28 -5.40
N ARG A 236 11.17 -2.52 -6.35
CA ARG A 236 9.73 -2.23 -6.35
C ARG A 236 8.89 -3.48 -6.51
N SER A 237 9.30 -4.42 -7.33
CA SER A 237 8.61 -5.69 -7.52
C SER A 237 8.66 -6.56 -6.25
N ILE A 238 9.82 -6.63 -5.59
CA ILE A 238 9.97 -7.27 -4.28
C ILE A 238 9.06 -6.58 -3.26
N GLY A 239 9.00 -5.25 -3.28
CA GLY A 239 8.13 -4.46 -2.41
C GLY A 239 6.65 -4.74 -2.60
N TRP A 240 6.17 -4.87 -3.84
CA TRP A 240 4.80 -5.29 -4.12
C TRP A 240 4.50 -6.66 -3.52
N TYR A 241 5.41 -7.61 -3.72
CA TYR A 241 5.25 -8.95 -3.18
C TYR A 241 5.25 -8.95 -1.64
N ALA A 242 6.18 -8.24 -1.02
CA ALA A 242 6.26 -8.10 0.42
C ALA A 242 4.99 -7.48 1.02
N ALA A 243 4.46 -6.41 0.42
CA ALA A 243 3.20 -5.83 0.84
C ALA A 243 2.02 -6.82 0.69
N ALA A 244 1.97 -7.55 -0.43
CA ALA A 244 0.90 -8.52 -0.69
C ALA A 244 0.82 -9.62 0.37
N VAL A 245 1.97 -10.20 0.74
CA VAL A 245 1.98 -11.36 1.67
C VAL A 245 1.54 -10.98 3.09
N VAL A 246 1.73 -9.73 3.51
CA VAL A 246 1.21 -9.27 4.80
C VAL A 246 -0.24 -8.79 4.70
N ASP A 247 -0.67 -8.30 3.53
CA ASP A 247 -2.04 -7.83 3.32
C ASP A 247 -3.06 -8.96 3.23
N VAL A 248 -2.70 -10.08 2.60
CA VAL A 248 -3.61 -11.24 2.54
C VAL A 248 -3.98 -11.78 3.91
N LEU A 249 -3.05 -11.69 4.88
CA LEU A 249 -3.27 -12.20 6.24
C LEU A 249 -4.30 -11.39 7.05
N ASP A 250 -4.64 -10.17 6.63
CA ASP A 250 -5.72 -9.39 7.26
C ASP A 250 -7.11 -10.00 6.99
N TYR A 251 -7.25 -10.76 5.92
CA TYR A 251 -8.53 -11.26 5.44
C TYR A 251 -8.65 -12.79 5.48
N MET A 252 -7.54 -13.51 5.51
CA MET A 252 -7.56 -14.96 5.61
C MET A 252 -7.85 -15.41 7.04
N PRO A 253 -8.47 -16.59 7.24
CA PRO A 253 -8.67 -17.15 8.58
C PRO A 253 -7.36 -17.23 9.36
N ALA A 254 -7.42 -17.14 10.70
CA ALA A 254 -6.23 -17.24 11.54
C ALA A 254 -5.48 -18.58 11.34
N GLN A 255 -6.23 -19.63 11.02
CA GLN A 255 -5.70 -20.96 10.71
C GLN A 255 -6.14 -21.36 9.30
N PHE A 256 -5.18 -21.63 8.42
CA PHE A 256 -5.41 -22.17 7.07
C PHE A 256 -4.19 -22.97 6.60
N GLU A 257 -4.43 -23.90 5.69
CA GLU A 257 -3.36 -24.67 5.11
C GLU A 257 -2.39 -23.77 4.33
N GLY A 258 -1.09 -23.91 4.62
CA GLY A 258 -0.02 -23.12 4.00
C GLY A 258 0.34 -21.82 4.71
N ARG A 259 -0.29 -21.49 5.85
CA ARG A 259 0.06 -20.32 6.66
C ARG A 259 1.55 -20.31 7.03
N ASP A 260 2.08 -21.43 7.51
CA ASP A 260 3.49 -21.53 7.93
C ASP A 260 4.44 -21.25 6.76
N SER A 261 4.07 -21.66 5.55
CA SER A 261 4.85 -21.35 4.34
C SER A 261 4.84 -19.85 4.06
N ILE A 262 3.69 -19.17 4.23
CA ILE A 262 3.61 -17.71 4.07
C ILE A 262 4.43 -17.02 5.16
N MET A 263 4.39 -17.48 6.40
CA MET A 263 5.20 -16.93 7.48
C MET A 263 6.70 -17.10 7.21
N THR A 264 7.13 -18.25 6.67
CA THR A 264 8.51 -18.46 6.22
C THR A 264 8.91 -17.46 5.14
N ILE A 265 8.05 -17.22 4.15
CA ILE A 265 8.30 -16.25 3.08
C ILE A 265 8.42 -14.83 3.65
N ILE A 266 7.56 -14.45 4.59
CA ILE A 266 7.61 -13.14 5.26
C ILE A 266 8.96 -12.94 5.96
N ASN A 267 9.44 -13.94 6.69
CA ASN A 267 10.74 -13.85 7.38
C ASN A 267 11.90 -13.77 6.36
N THR A 268 11.89 -14.59 5.31
CA THR A 268 12.88 -14.52 4.22
C THR A 268 12.91 -13.14 3.54
N LEU A 269 11.75 -12.56 3.28
CA LEU A 269 11.65 -11.20 2.73
C LEU A 269 12.23 -10.16 3.69
N ALA A 270 11.92 -10.24 4.98
CA ALA A 270 12.43 -9.29 5.98
C ALA A 270 13.97 -9.35 6.08
N GLU A 271 14.55 -10.55 6.14
CA GLU A 271 16.00 -10.74 6.13
C GLU A 271 16.66 -10.16 4.88
N GLY A 272 16.12 -10.50 3.69
CA GLY A 272 16.63 -10.02 2.42
C GLY A 272 16.52 -8.50 2.29
N ILE A 273 15.38 -7.92 2.62
CA ILE A 273 15.13 -6.48 2.54
C ILE A 273 16.09 -5.71 3.46
N VAL A 274 16.20 -6.10 4.72
CA VAL A 274 17.04 -5.39 5.69
C VAL A 274 18.53 -5.53 5.38
N LYS A 275 18.97 -6.66 4.86
CA LYS A 275 20.36 -6.89 4.43
C LYS A 275 20.82 -5.87 3.37
N TYR A 276 19.91 -5.40 2.51
CA TYR A 276 20.23 -4.48 1.42
C TYR A 276 19.75 -3.04 1.66
N GLN A 277 19.37 -2.68 2.88
CA GLN A 277 19.14 -1.27 3.23
C GLN A 277 20.46 -0.52 3.09
N GLU A 278 20.47 0.54 2.30
CA GLU A 278 21.67 1.33 2.07
C GLU A 278 22.08 2.07 3.36
N PRO A 279 23.32 1.90 3.87
CA PRO A 279 23.67 2.30 5.23
C PRO A 279 23.78 3.82 5.45
N GLU A 280 24.02 4.63 4.41
CA GLU A 280 24.18 6.08 4.54
C GLU A 280 22.83 6.80 4.37
N THR A 281 22.03 6.35 3.41
CA THR A 281 20.75 6.98 3.05
C THR A 281 19.53 6.30 3.65
N GLU A 282 19.71 5.08 4.16
CA GLU A 282 18.69 4.26 4.83
C GLU A 282 17.46 3.86 3.96
N VAL A 283 17.57 4.06 2.64
CA VAL A 283 16.60 3.64 1.62
C VAL A 283 17.18 2.51 0.76
N TRP A 284 16.54 2.14 -0.35
CA TRP A 284 16.96 1.01 -1.18
C TRP A 284 17.16 1.40 -2.64
N TRP A 285 18.15 0.76 -3.26
CA TRP A 285 18.44 0.90 -4.67
C TRP A 285 17.35 0.28 -5.54
N GLN A 286 17.14 0.80 -6.77
CA GLN A 286 16.17 0.26 -7.72
C GLN A 286 16.46 -1.22 -8.06
N VAL A 287 17.73 -1.53 -8.37
CA VAL A 287 18.24 -2.90 -8.46
C VAL A 287 18.93 -3.19 -7.14
N THR A 288 18.30 -4.02 -6.33
CA THR A 288 18.52 -4.14 -4.90
C THR A 288 19.98 -4.42 -4.52
N ASP A 289 20.63 -5.34 -5.23
CA ASP A 289 21.97 -5.88 -4.94
C ASP A 289 23.11 -5.20 -5.74
N GLN A 290 22.81 -4.13 -6.48
CA GLN A 290 23.75 -3.51 -7.41
C GLN A 290 23.98 -2.02 -7.15
N ASN A 291 24.36 -1.67 -5.93
CA ASN A 291 24.59 -0.30 -5.49
C ASN A 291 25.63 0.46 -6.35
N ASN A 292 26.64 -0.24 -6.89
CA ASN A 292 27.71 0.32 -7.71
C ASN A 292 27.40 0.35 -9.22
N ARG A 293 26.21 -0.11 -9.64
CA ARG A 293 25.84 -0.15 -11.06
C ARG A 293 25.59 1.24 -11.58
N LYS A 294 26.29 1.62 -12.66
CA LYS A 294 26.05 2.90 -13.35
C LYS A 294 24.57 3.02 -13.77
N GLY A 295 23.94 4.11 -13.38
CA GLY A 295 22.53 4.39 -13.69
C GLY A 295 21.54 3.76 -12.72
N ASN A 296 21.98 2.96 -11.72
CA ASN A 296 21.12 2.57 -10.61
C ASN A 296 20.89 3.78 -9.69
N TYR A 297 19.75 3.84 -9.04
CA TYR A 297 19.38 4.97 -8.18
C TYR A 297 18.57 4.48 -6.97
N LEU A 298 18.54 5.28 -5.90
CA LEU A 298 17.72 5.05 -4.73
C LEU A 298 16.26 5.29 -5.07
N GLU A 299 15.41 4.29 -4.85
CA GLU A 299 14.02 4.32 -5.31
C GLU A 299 13.05 4.51 -4.15
N SER A 300 12.36 5.67 -4.11
CA SER A 300 11.42 6.01 -3.02
C SER A 300 10.20 5.10 -2.97
N SER A 301 9.66 4.70 -4.12
CA SER A 301 8.48 3.83 -4.16
C SER A 301 8.77 2.43 -3.60
N ALA A 302 9.91 1.85 -3.94
CA ALA A 302 10.37 0.59 -3.37
C ALA A 302 10.63 0.71 -1.87
N SER A 303 11.33 1.78 -1.46
CA SER A 303 11.63 2.06 -0.06
C SER A 303 10.37 2.21 0.78
N SER A 304 9.34 2.90 0.26
CA SER A 304 8.04 3.03 0.94
C SER A 304 7.34 1.68 1.11
N LEU A 305 7.38 0.81 0.10
CA LEU A 305 6.80 -0.53 0.18
C LEU A 305 7.53 -1.42 1.19
N PHE A 306 8.86 -1.34 1.25
CA PHE A 306 9.66 -2.09 2.22
C PHE A 306 9.40 -1.61 3.65
N VAL A 307 9.33 -0.29 3.86
CA VAL A 307 8.95 0.29 5.15
C VAL A 307 7.55 -0.16 5.56
N TYR A 308 6.57 -0.08 4.66
CA TYR A 308 5.22 -0.55 4.92
C TYR A 308 5.19 -2.02 5.34
N PHE A 309 5.88 -2.88 4.59
CA PHE A 309 5.97 -4.31 4.89
C PHE A 309 6.59 -4.56 6.28
N LEU A 310 7.75 -3.97 6.56
CA LEU A 310 8.46 -4.17 7.82
C LEU A 310 7.63 -3.65 9.00
N CYS A 311 7.06 -2.45 8.91
CA CYS A 311 6.20 -1.90 9.94
C CYS A 311 4.99 -2.81 10.21
N LYS A 312 4.30 -3.24 9.16
CA LYS A 312 3.11 -4.08 9.31
C LYS A 312 3.45 -5.46 9.87
N ALA A 313 4.53 -6.08 9.37
CA ALA A 313 4.96 -7.39 9.83
C ALA A 313 5.39 -7.39 11.31
N VAL A 314 6.12 -6.34 11.76
CA VAL A 314 6.48 -6.17 13.19
C VAL A 314 5.22 -5.94 14.03
N ASN A 315 4.34 -5.01 13.62
CA ASN A 315 3.14 -4.67 14.39
C ASN A 315 2.17 -5.85 14.53
N LYS A 316 2.15 -6.74 13.57
CA LYS A 316 1.33 -7.98 13.60
C LYS A 316 2.04 -9.16 14.26
N GLY A 317 3.31 -9.01 14.68
CA GLY A 317 4.10 -10.09 15.27
C GLY A 317 4.48 -11.21 14.30
N TYR A 318 4.55 -10.90 12.98
CA TYR A 318 4.95 -11.87 11.95
C TYR A 318 6.47 -12.02 11.83
N ILE A 319 7.20 -10.97 12.20
CA ILE A 319 8.66 -10.96 12.28
C ILE A 319 9.11 -10.40 13.62
N PRO A 320 10.35 -10.73 14.07
CA PRO A 320 10.93 -10.21 15.30
C PRO A 320 10.97 -8.68 15.39
N VAL A 321 10.88 -8.17 16.62
CA VAL A 321 10.78 -6.70 16.88
C VAL A 321 12.05 -5.93 16.50
N GLU A 322 13.20 -6.59 16.43
CA GLU A 322 14.47 -5.97 16.00
C GLU A 322 14.43 -5.38 14.60
N TYR A 323 13.56 -5.87 13.73
CA TYR A 323 13.34 -5.30 12.38
C TYR A 323 12.70 -3.90 12.42
N LYS A 324 12.11 -3.51 13.55
CA LYS A 324 11.51 -2.19 13.75
C LYS A 324 12.51 -1.06 13.49
N ALA A 325 13.75 -1.22 13.95
CA ALA A 325 14.78 -0.20 13.76
C ALA A 325 15.06 0.10 12.27
N ALA A 326 15.10 -0.93 11.43
CA ALA A 326 15.28 -0.74 9.97
C ALA A 326 14.06 -0.05 9.34
N ALA A 327 12.85 -0.41 9.78
CA ALA A 327 11.63 0.23 9.31
C ALA A 327 11.58 1.73 9.68
N GLU A 328 11.94 2.10 10.91
CA GLU A 328 11.97 3.48 11.40
C GLU A 328 13.01 4.33 10.66
N ARG A 329 14.22 3.80 10.43
CA ARG A 329 15.23 4.49 9.62
C ARG A 329 14.73 4.76 8.21
N GLY A 330 14.22 3.74 7.54
CA GLY A 330 13.67 3.88 6.20
C GLY A 330 12.48 4.85 6.13
N PHE A 331 11.57 4.82 7.12
CA PHE A 331 10.46 5.75 7.21
C PHE A 331 10.94 7.21 7.33
N ASN A 332 11.89 7.48 8.23
CA ASN A 332 12.43 8.81 8.42
C ASN A 332 13.12 9.32 7.14
N ALA A 333 13.90 8.47 6.47
CA ALA A 333 14.58 8.80 5.24
C ALA A 333 13.58 9.13 4.10
N VAL A 334 12.56 8.29 3.88
CA VAL A 334 11.54 8.54 2.85
C VAL A 334 10.73 9.80 3.17
N SER A 335 10.31 9.99 4.41
CA SER A 335 9.50 11.15 4.84
C SER A 335 10.27 12.46 4.68
N TYR A 336 11.55 12.48 5.07
CA TYR A 336 12.35 13.69 5.01
C TYR A 336 12.75 14.06 3.57
N THR A 337 13.27 13.13 2.80
CA THR A 337 13.87 13.44 1.49
C THR A 337 12.84 13.52 0.36
N HIS A 338 11.78 12.72 0.42
CA HIS A 338 10.83 12.59 -0.68
C HIS A 338 9.52 13.35 -0.44
N LEU A 339 8.93 13.26 0.73
CA LEU A 339 7.67 13.96 1.02
C LEU A 339 7.89 15.47 1.13
N ARG A 340 8.94 15.91 1.84
CA ARG A 340 9.27 17.34 1.95
C ARG A 340 9.67 17.96 0.61
N ALA A 341 10.40 17.25 -0.23
CA ALA A 341 10.72 17.70 -1.59
C ALA A 341 9.49 17.80 -2.51
N HIS A 342 8.46 17.00 -2.24
CA HIS A 342 7.17 17.07 -2.93
C HIS A 342 6.39 18.33 -2.57
N GLU A 343 6.37 18.72 -1.29
CA GLU A 343 5.70 19.93 -0.80
C GLU A 343 6.33 21.22 -1.32
N THR A 344 7.67 21.27 -1.41
CA THR A 344 8.37 22.43 -1.94
C THR A 344 8.15 22.66 -3.42
N ARG A 345 7.83 21.62 -4.21
CA ARG A 345 7.48 21.76 -5.62
C ARG A 345 6.03 22.17 -5.87
N SER A 346 5.14 21.97 -4.92
CA SER A 346 3.74 22.42 -5.03
C SER A 346 3.56 23.90 -4.64
N ASN A 347 4.58 24.51 -4.01
CA ASN A 347 4.58 25.92 -3.61
C ASN A 347 5.37 26.82 -4.60
N LEU A 348 5.85 26.28 -5.73
CA LEU A 348 6.46 27.00 -6.85
C LEU A 348 5.57 26.89 -8.10
#